data_008dee6b054ce6ef623f7ed90fa16f78
#
_entry.id   008dee6b054ce6ef623f7ed90fa16f78
#
_cell.length_a   1.000
_cell.length_b   1.000
_cell.length_c   1.000
_cell.angle_alpha   90.00
_cell.angle_beta   90.00
_cell.angle_gamma   90.00
#
_symmetry.space_group_name_H-M   'P 1'
#
loop_
_entity.id
_entity.type
_entity.pdbx_description
1 polymer ?
#
loop_
_entity_poly.entity_id
_entity_poly.type
_entity_poly.pdbx_seq_one_letter_code
_entity_poly.pdbx_strand_id
1 'polypeptide(L)'
;VSEQAPASPARRGASARARERVAALPILVVVLVLFAVALRLAIWLAYSPAVINLADSGTYAGLAAGELFGDVTRTVGYPIFLRAAHAVSDQIEFTIALQHLIGIVTALVLYAAVRRLGAPVWVGAIAAAAILLSLDQIFLEHALMGEPLFTLLLVVALYAAVRALDEPRPVAGPFDTRHAWIAGAAVTIAVAGWVRAIGVPLIALFVLWFAFACPGSWRSRLANAGIAALAAAAVMLSYFGLHASATGYFGLSEASGWALYSRVAPFADCSSFDPPEGTRALCESTPVAARPGPDFYGQQPDSPARRLFGEPPAGNEQLGEFARRALLAQPFSYLSDLGRDLIRYFHPTFEPQDFSGVGLELLDVNRRAPGTELPLARILNGYYDDDTYEIDGGVETLADLQDVLRVHPKLLLICLLLGGGGLLLARGRLRWGLVLLLASALAMMVIAPATAIWSARYAVPASGPIVAAAAIGAWLLAGRARERLGEYTRC
;
A
#
# COMPACT_ATOMS: atom_id res chain seq x y z
N VAL A 1 -22.03 58.26 -14.48
CA VAL A 1 -21.70 57.85 -13.10
C VAL A 1 -22.67 56.71 -12.78
N SER A 2 -22.25 55.49 -12.88
CA SER A 2 -23.02 54.31 -12.48
C SER A 2 -22.71 53.95 -11.03
N GLU A 3 -23.67 54.16 -10.19
CA GLU A 3 -23.66 53.84 -8.78
C GLU A 3 -23.73 52.32 -8.55
N GLN A 4 -22.62 51.69 -8.10
CA GLN A 4 -22.61 50.30 -7.71
C GLN A 4 -23.33 50.16 -6.37
N ALA A 5 -24.43 49.43 -6.36
CA ALA A 5 -25.16 49.09 -5.12
C ALA A 5 -24.27 48.28 -4.16
N PRO A 6 -24.23 48.58 -2.84
CA PRO A 6 -23.40 47.85 -1.88
C PRO A 6 -23.90 46.44 -1.65
N ALA A 7 -22.98 45.45 -1.76
CA ALA A 7 -23.28 44.04 -1.52
C ALA A 7 -23.83 43.81 -0.10
N SER A 8 -24.97 43.08 -0.05
CA SER A 8 -25.75 42.84 1.16
C SER A 8 -24.87 42.17 2.30
N PRO A 9 -25.02 42.58 3.57
CA PRO A 9 -24.25 42.06 4.67
C PRO A 9 -24.42 40.55 4.94
N ALA A 10 -25.49 39.96 4.48
CA ALA A 10 -25.75 38.51 4.58
C ALA A 10 -24.74 37.62 3.78
N ARG A 11 -24.24 38.14 2.65
CA ARG A 11 -23.21 37.40 1.85
C ARG A 11 -21.82 37.44 2.47
N ARG A 12 -21.47 38.50 3.20
CA ARG A 12 -20.16 38.59 3.91
C ARG A 12 -20.10 37.66 5.13
N GLY A 13 -21.19 37.51 5.87
CA GLY A 13 -21.26 36.59 7.01
C GLY A 13 -21.24 35.11 6.65
N ALA A 14 -21.75 34.71 5.48
CA ALA A 14 -21.71 33.34 5.01
C ALA A 14 -20.30 32.93 4.56
N SER A 15 -19.55 33.84 3.91
CA SER A 15 -18.17 33.57 3.47
C SER A 15 -17.17 33.54 4.64
N ALA A 16 -17.36 34.36 5.66
CA ALA A 16 -16.56 34.35 6.87
C ALA A 16 -16.78 33.07 7.70
N ARG A 17 -18.03 32.69 7.93
CA ARG A 17 -18.39 31.41 8.61
C ARG A 17 -17.96 30.17 7.83
N ALA A 18 -17.93 30.21 6.50
CA ALA A 18 -17.40 29.14 5.67
C ALA A 18 -15.85 29.05 5.76
N ARG A 19 -15.16 30.18 5.92
CA ARG A 19 -13.70 30.22 6.12
C ARG A 19 -13.30 29.77 7.52
N GLU A 20 -14.02 30.15 8.56
CA GLU A 20 -13.77 29.71 9.96
C GLU A 20 -13.99 28.19 10.13
N ARG A 21 -14.90 27.57 9.38
CA ARG A 21 -15.11 26.10 9.44
C ARG A 21 -14.01 25.27 8.79
N VAL A 22 -13.07 25.86 8.09
CA VAL A 22 -11.94 25.16 7.43
C VAL A 22 -10.67 25.20 8.29
N ALA A 23 -10.60 26.03 9.34
CA ALA A 23 -9.36 26.35 10.03
C ALA A 23 -9.07 25.54 11.30
N ALA A 24 -10.01 24.78 11.88
CA ALA A 24 -9.75 23.95 13.06
C ALA A 24 -10.01 22.48 12.76
N LEU A 25 -9.03 21.62 13.07
CA LEU A 25 -9.26 20.17 13.16
C LEU A 25 -10.34 19.92 14.21
N PRO A 26 -11.41 19.15 13.90
CA PRO A 26 -12.44 18.84 14.88
C PRO A 26 -11.83 18.18 16.12
N ILE A 27 -12.31 18.50 17.30
CA ILE A 27 -11.82 17.94 18.56
C ILE A 27 -11.69 16.40 18.49
N LEU A 28 -12.63 15.72 17.87
CA LEU A 28 -12.58 14.27 17.66
C LEU A 28 -11.28 13.82 16.98
N VAL A 29 -10.84 14.53 15.93
CA VAL A 29 -9.61 14.17 15.21
C VAL A 29 -8.38 14.46 16.06
N VAL A 30 -8.39 15.56 16.81
CA VAL A 30 -7.30 15.90 17.75
C VAL A 30 -7.16 14.81 18.82
N VAL A 31 -8.26 14.38 19.43
CA VAL A 31 -8.26 13.29 20.43
C VAL A 31 -7.73 11.98 19.83
N LEU A 32 -8.16 11.63 18.63
CA LEU A 32 -7.65 10.44 17.92
C LEU A 32 -6.13 10.53 17.67
N VAL A 33 -5.62 11.70 17.26
CA VAL A 33 -4.18 11.90 17.03
C VAL A 33 -3.41 11.80 18.35
N LEU A 34 -3.90 12.41 19.44
CA LEU A 34 -3.25 12.31 20.75
C LEU A 34 -3.16 10.86 21.24
N PHE A 35 -4.25 10.10 21.08
CA PHE A 35 -4.26 8.68 21.43
C PHE A 35 -3.30 7.87 20.54
N ALA A 36 -3.27 8.16 19.23
CA ALA A 36 -2.35 7.54 18.30
C ALA A 36 -0.86 7.83 18.61
N VAL A 37 -0.56 9.05 19.09
CA VAL A 37 0.79 9.39 19.58
C VAL A 37 1.11 8.56 20.83
N ALA A 38 0.17 8.45 21.77
CA ALA A 38 0.37 7.65 22.99
C ALA A 38 0.66 6.18 22.67
N LEU A 39 -0.05 5.57 21.70
CA LEU A 39 0.22 4.18 21.24
C LEU A 39 1.63 4.05 20.65
N ARG A 40 2.07 5.00 19.84
CA ARG A 40 3.41 5.00 19.23
C ARG A 40 4.52 5.18 20.28
N LEU A 41 4.29 6.03 21.26
CA LEU A 41 5.19 6.16 22.40
C LEU A 41 5.25 4.88 23.25
N ALA A 42 4.09 4.22 23.44
CA ALA A 42 4.05 2.97 24.18
C ALA A 42 4.87 1.86 23.49
N ILE A 43 4.74 1.69 22.17
CA ILE A 43 5.53 0.71 21.43
C ILE A 43 7.02 1.07 21.43
N TRP A 44 7.35 2.34 21.29
CA TRP A 44 8.73 2.83 21.35
C TRP A 44 9.40 2.54 22.69
N LEU A 45 8.69 2.78 23.81
CA LEU A 45 9.21 2.52 25.14
C LEU A 45 9.29 1.02 25.47
N ALA A 46 8.41 0.21 24.85
CA ALA A 46 8.40 -1.23 25.09
C ALA A 46 9.41 -1.99 24.23
N TYR A 47 9.79 -1.46 23.07
CA TYR A 47 10.68 -2.13 22.12
C TYR A 47 11.55 -1.10 21.38
N SER A 48 12.84 -1.05 21.69
CA SER A 48 13.83 -0.16 21.07
C SER A 48 14.97 -0.98 20.44
N PRO A 49 15.63 -0.49 19.40
CA PRO A 49 15.34 0.75 18.66
C PRO A 49 14.28 0.55 17.59
N ALA A 50 14.11 -0.67 17.06
CA ALA A 50 13.21 -1.00 15.96
C ALA A 50 13.05 -2.50 15.77
N VAL A 51 11.97 -2.92 15.09
CA VAL A 51 11.83 -4.29 14.56
C VAL A 51 12.66 -4.42 13.28
N ILE A 52 13.81 -5.05 13.34
CA ILE A 52 14.78 -5.11 12.23
C ILE A 52 14.74 -6.44 11.47
N ASN A 53 14.23 -7.50 12.07
CA ASN A 53 14.25 -8.84 11.47
C ASN A 53 12.92 -9.24 10.84
N LEU A 54 12.20 -8.27 10.29
CA LEU A 54 10.95 -8.51 9.58
C LEU A 54 11.22 -8.53 8.07
N ALA A 55 10.99 -9.69 7.45
CA ALA A 55 11.00 -9.85 5.99
C ALA A 55 12.16 -9.11 5.28
N ASP A 56 11.88 -7.93 4.71
CA ASP A 56 12.81 -7.19 3.84
C ASP A 56 13.71 -6.20 4.60
N SER A 57 13.57 -6.06 5.93
CA SER A 57 14.27 -5.03 6.73
C SER A 57 15.79 -5.08 6.53
N GLY A 58 16.38 -6.29 6.56
CA GLY A 58 17.81 -6.49 6.38
C GLY A 58 18.30 -6.07 5.01
N THR A 59 17.56 -6.42 3.96
CA THR A 59 17.89 -6.05 2.58
C THR A 59 17.83 -4.54 2.40
N TYR A 60 16.78 -3.89 2.90
CA TYR A 60 16.64 -2.43 2.79
C TYR A 60 17.76 -1.67 3.51
N ALA A 61 18.09 -2.10 4.72
CA ALA A 61 19.19 -1.51 5.49
C ALA A 61 20.54 -1.73 4.79
N GLY A 62 20.79 -2.94 4.28
CA GLY A 62 22.00 -3.25 3.50
C GLY A 62 22.12 -2.40 2.24
N LEU A 63 21.03 -2.17 1.49
CA LEU A 63 21.01 -1.28 0.33
C LEU A 63 21.21 0.19 0.72
N ALA A 64 20.72 0.60 1.88
CA ALA A 64 20.95 1.95 2.38
C ALA A 64 22.41 2.16 2.79
N ALA A 65 23.06 1.19 3.41
CA ALA A 65 24.45 1.26 3.82
C ALA A 65 25.46 1.04 2.68
N GLY A 66 25.08 0.20 1.69
CA GLY A 66 25.93 -0.21 0.57
C GLY A 66 25.52 0.37 -0.78
N GLU A 67 25.43 -0.46 -1.80
CA GLU A 67 25.01 -0.08 -3.15
C GLU A 67 23.49 -0.09 -3.28
N LEU A 68 22.89 1.03 -3.71
CA LEU A 68 21.42 1.16 -3.82
C LEU A 68 20.78 0.11 -4.74
N PHE A 69 21.45 -0.26 -5.81
CA PHE A 69 21.00 -1.27 -6.77
C PHE A 69 21.72 -2.62 -6.58
N GLY A 70 22.22 -2.89 -5.36
CA GLY A 70 22.94 -4.13 -5.04
C GLY A 70 22.04 -5.36 -4.84
N ASP A 71 20.71 -5.21 -4.83
CA ASP A 71 19.75 -6.31 -4.77
C ASP A 71 18.90 -6.37 -6.04
N VAL A 72 18.82 -7.54 -6.65
CA VAL A 72 18.13 -7.77 -7.93
C VAL A 72 16.61 -7.83 -7.81
N THR A 73 16.08 -7.90 -6.58
CA THR A 73 14.66 -8.12 -6.31
C THR A 73 13.96 -6.90 -5.76
N ARG A 74 14.68 -6.03 -5.04
CA ARG A 74 14.09 -4.90 -4.30
C ARG A 74 14.24 -3.59 -5.05
N THR A 75 13.24 -2.74 -4.88
CA THR A 75 13.27 -1.36 -5.40
C THR A 75 13.97 -0.43 -4.41
N VAL A 76 14.54 0.68 -4.92
CA VAL A 76 15.45 1.54 -4.15
C VAL A 76 14.79 2.72 -3.42
N GLY A 77 13.49 2.93 -3.60
CA GLY A 77 12.82 4.12 -3.03
C GLY A 77 12.84 4.17 -1.50
N TYR A 78 12.68 3.01 -0.84
CA TYR A 78 12.79 2.96 0.61
C TYR A 78 14.25 3.05 1.10
N PRO A 79 15.24 2.36 0.53
CA PRO A 79 16.65 2.61 0.80
C PRO A 79 17.09 4.09 0.63
N ILE A 80 16.55 4.81 -0.37
CA ILE A 80 16.80 6.26 -0.52
C ILE A 80 16.23 7.03 0.68
N PHE A 81 15.02 6.69 1.15
CA PHE A 81 14.44 7.28 2.35
C PHE A 81 15.32 7.02 3.59
N LEU A 82 15.83 5.79 3.77
CA LEU A 82 16.74 5.45 4.86
C LEU A 82 18.03 6.29 4.80
N ARG A 83 18.64 6.44 3.62
CA ARG A 83 19.81 7.33 3.43
C ARG A 83 19.51 8.78 3.76
N ALA A 84 18.35 9.27 3.37
CA ALA A 84 17.94 10.64 3.67
C ALA A 84 17.73 10.87 5.18
N ALA A 85 17.16 9.88 5.89
CA ALA A 85 17.01 9.91 7.33
C ALA A 85 18.38 9.84 8.03
N HIS A 86 19.25 8.90 7.61
CA HIS A 86 20.59 8.74 8.13
C HIS A 86 21.48 9.98 7.92
N ALA A 87 21.31 10.71 6.83
CA ALA A 87 22.02 11.98 6.61
C ALA A 87 21.69 13.06 7.65
N VAL A 88 20.58 12.90 8.41
CA VAL A 88 20.18 13.79 9.50
C VAL A 88 20.62 13.23 10.85
N SER A 89 20.47 11.92 11.04
CA SER A 89 20.87 11.20 12.26
C SER A 89 21.20 9.73 11.93
N ASP A 90 22.29 9.24 12.50
CA ASP A 90 22.76 7.84 12.44
C ASP A 90 22.04 6.90 13.42
N GLN A 91 21.13 7.43 14.24
CA GLN A 91 20.29 6.63 15.14
C GLN A 91 19.06 6.08 14.42
N ILE A 92 18.81 4.78 14.58
CA ILE A 92 17.63 4.09 13.98
C ILE A 92 16.33 4.71 14.49
N GLU A 93 16.28 5.10 15.76
CA GLU A 93 15.11 5.74 16.39
C GLU A 93 14.65 6.98 15.65
N PHE A 94 15.57 7.76 15.09
CA PHE A 94 15.18 8.91 14.27
C PHE A 94 14.40 8.48 13.03
N THR A 95 14.85 7.42 12.36
CA THR A 95 14.13 6.83 11.22
C THR A 95 12.75 6.33 11.63
N ILE A 96 12.65 5.65 12.78
CA ILE A 96 11.38 5.17 13.33
C ILE A 96 10.44 6.33 13.69
N ALA A 97 10.96 7.41 14.30
CA ALA A 97 10.17 8.61 14.56
C ALA A 97 9.57 9.20 13.29
N LEU A 98 10.36 9.27 12.21
CA LEU A 98 9.87 9.72 10.90
C LEU A 98 8.76 8.78 10.36
N GLN A 99 8.89 7.47 10.52
CA GLN A 99 7.88 6.51 10.07
C GLN A 99 6.58 6.63 10.88
N HIS A 100 6.66 6.84 12.19
CA HIS A 100 5.50 7.12 13.02
C HIS A 100 4.82 8.45 12.64
N LEU A 101 5.59 9.48 12.32
CA LEU A 101 5.05 10.73 11.80
C LEU A 101 4.37 10.51 10.43
N ILE A 102 4.99 9.74 9.54
CA ILE A 102 4.42 9.34 8.23
C ILE A 102 3.05 8.69 8.42
N GLY A 103 2.89 7.77 9.39
CA GLY A 103 1.61 7.13 9.66
C GLY A 103 0.53 8.12 10.12
N ILE A 104 0.87 9.07 10.98
CA ILE A 104 -0.06 10.13 11.43
C ILE A 104 -0.46 11.02 10.23
N VAL A 105 0.51 11.47 9.44
CA VAL A 105 0.26 12.28 8.23
C VAL A 105 -0.63 11.52 7.24
N THR A 106 -0.37 10.24 7.04
CA THR A 106 -1.18 9.37 6.16
C THR A 106 -2.65 9.37 6.57
N ALA A 107 -2.92 9.20 7.85
CA ALA A 107 -4.29 9.21 8.39
C ALA A 107 -4.98 10.59 8.19
N LEU A 108 -4.26 11.68 8.41
CA LEU A 108 -4.79 13.04 8.22
C LEU A 108 -5.06 13.34 6.74
N VAL A 109 -4.21 12.87 5.82
CA VAL A 109 -4.44 13.01 4.38
C VAL A 109 -5.64 12.18 3.94
N LEU A 110 -5.82 10.95 4.46
CA LEU A 110 -6.99 10.13 4.18
C LEU A 110 -8.27 10.80 4.73
N TYR A 111 -8.23 11.33 5.95
CA TYR A 111 -9.31 12.15 6.50
C TYR A 111 -9.67 13.29 5.54
N ALA A 112 -8.67 14.05 5.09
CA ALA A 112 -8.88 15.17 4.19
C ALA A 112 -9.47 14.72 2.83
N ALA A 113 -9.06 13.57 2.29
CA ALA A 113 -9.61 13.00 1.06
C ALA A 113 -11.10 12.66 1.22
N VAL A 114 -11.49 11.98 2.30
CA VAL A 114 -12.88 11.63 2.61
C VAL A 114 -13.74 12.89 2.83
N ARG A 115 -13.21 13.88 3.58
CA ARG A 115 -13.88 15.17 3.77
C ARG A 115 -14.08 15.93 2.46
N ARG A 116 -13.10 15.82 1.56
CA ARG A 116 -13.17 16.46 0.24
C ARG A 116 -14.22 15.83 -0.66
N LEU A 117 -14.53 14.56 -0.49
CA LEU A 117 -15.65 13.90 -1.17
C LEU A 117 -17.04 14.36 -0.69
N GLY A 118 -17.11 15.17 0.36
CA GLY A 118 -18.36 15.71 0.93
C GLY A 118 -18.91 14.89 2.10
N ALA A 119 -18.19 13.87 2.56
CA ALA A 119 -18.61 13.08 3.70
C ALA A 119 -18.53 13.88 5.01
N PRO A 120 -19.36 13.61 6.05
CA PRO A 120 -19.33 14.29 7.32
C PRO A 120 -18.05 14.01 8.11
N VAL A 121 -17.77 14.84 9.14
CA VAL A 121 -16.56 14.78 9.98
C VAL A 121 -16.32 13.38 10.54
N TRP A 122 -17.35 12.75 11.10
CA TRP A 122 -17.23 11.44 11.75
C TRP A 122 -16.87 10.32 10.76
N VAL A 123 -17.31 10.40 9.48
CA VAL A 123 -16.91 9.44 8.43
C VAL A 123 -15.41 9.56 8.13
N GLY A 124 -14.92 10.79 8.01
CA GLY A 124 -13.48 11.03 7.86
C GLY A 124 -12.67 10.57 9.07
N ALA A 125 -13.21 10.79 10.29
CA ALA A 125 -12.56 10.36 11.52
C ALA A 125 -12.45 8.83 11.63
N ILE A 126 -13.46 8.08 11.21
CA ILE A 126 -13.41 6.60 11.13
C ILE A 126 -12.32 6.15 10.15
N ALA A 127 -12.23 6.80 8.97
CA ALA A 127 -11.19 6.49 8.01
C ALA A 127 -9.78 6.75 8.57
N ALA A 128 -9.58 7.87 9.28
CA ALA A 128 -8.32 8.17 9.94
C ALA A 128 -8.01 7.19 11.08
N ALA A 129 -8.99 6.82 11.89
CA ALA A 129 -8.83 5.89 13.00
C ALA A 129 -8.33 4.50 12.54
N ALA A 130 -8.72 4.05 11.35
CA ALA A 130 -8.24 2.79 10.77
C ALA A 130 -6.71 2.74 10.54
N ILE A 131 -6.06 3.90 10.42
CA ILE A 131 -4.60 4.02 10.31
C ILE A 131 -3.98 4.39 11.65
N LEU A 132 -4.59 5.36 12.34
CA LEU A 132 -4.06 5.91 13.59
C LEU A 132 -4.00 4.88 14.72
N LEU A 133 -5.00 4.00 14.80
CA LEU A 133 -5.19 3.08 15.92
C LEU A 133 -4.84 1.63 15.58
N SER A 134 -4.60 1.29 14.31
CA SER A 134 -4.23 -0.07 13.93
C SER A 134 -2.82 -0.38 14.41
N LEU A 135 -2.67 -1.33 15.33
CA LEU A 135 -1.36 -1.78 15.78
C LEU A 135 -0.60 -2.54 14.70
N ASP A 136 -1.26 -3.15 13.71
CA ASP A 136 -0.59 -3.70 12.53
C ASP A 136 0.13 -2.60 11.73
N GLN A 137 -0.52 -1.42 11.57
CA GLN A 137 0.10 -0.28 10.91
C GLN A 137 1.25 0.30 11.76
N ILE A 138 1.05 0.46 13.06
CA ILE A 138 2.06 1.00 13.99
C ILE A 138 3.26 0.06 14.09
N PHE A 139 3.03 -1.25 14.06
CA PHE A 139 4.09 -2.26 14.03
C PHE A 139 4.96 -2.13 12.76
N LEU A 140 4.34 -1.95 11.59
CA LEU A 140 5.09 -1.70 10.34
C LEU A 140 5.81 -0.35 10.35
N GLU A 141 5.28 0.66 11.05
CA GLU A 141 5.96 1.93 11.27
C GLU A 141 7.16 1.79 12.22
N HIS A 142 7.12 0.81 13.13
CA HIS A 142 8.19 0.51 14.08
C HIS A 142 9.24 -0.46 13.51
N ALA A 143 9.02 -0.99 12.31
CA ALA A 143 9.94 -1.84 11.58
C ALA A 143 10.65 -1.04 10.46
N LEU A 144 11.87 -1.46 10.07
CA LEU A 144 12.53 -0.91 8.87
C LEU A 144 11.87 -1.47 7.61
N MET A 145 10.68 -0.95 7.29
CA MET A 145 9.82 -1.46 6.21
C MET A 145 9.29 -0.35 5.33
N GLY A 146 9.21 -0.62 4.03
CA GLY A 146 8.74 0.36 3.03
C GLY A 146 7.23 0.62 3.04
N GLU A 147 6.43 -0.17 3.75
CA GLU A 147 4.96 -0.07 3.80
C GLU A 147 4.46 1.29 4.30
N PRO A 148 4.98 1.91 5.37
CA PRO A 148 4.50 3.21 5.83
C PRO A 148 4.67 4.30 4.77
N LEU A 149 5.86 4.39 4.17
CA LEU A 149 6.14 5.36 3.11
C LEU A 149 5.29 5.12 1.86
N PHE A 150 5.14 3.86 1.46
CA PHE A 150 4.28 3.47 0.35
C PHE A 150 2.82 3.87 0.60
N THR A 151 2.30 3.61 1.81
CA THR A 151 0.92 3.95 2.19
C THR A 151 0.69 5.46 2.18
N LEU A 152 1.65 6.25 2.65
CA LEU A 152 1.60 7.71 2.53
C LEU A 152 1.46 8.14 1.06
N LEU A 153 2.34 7.64 0.20
CA LEU A 153 2.34 7.99 -1.22
C LEU A 153 1.03 7.57 -1.90
N LEU A 154 0.52 6.37 -1.60
CA LEU A 154 -0.78 5.92 -2.10
C LEU A 154 -1.90 6.88 -1.66
N VAL A 155 -1.98 7.22 -0.38
CA VAL A 155 -3.04 8.08 0.16
C VAL A 155 -2.90 9.52 -0.35
N VAL A 156 -1.69 10.04 -0.54
CA VAL A 156 -1.45 11.34 -1.18
C VAL A 156 -1.91 11.33 -2.64
N ALA A 157 -1.62 10.25 -3.38
CA ALA A 157 -2.11 10.09 -4.76
C ALA A 157 -3.65 10.02 -4.80
N LEU A 158 -4.28 9.30 -3.86
CA LEU A 158 -5.75 9.26 -3.71
C LEU A 158 -6.32 10.65 -3.44
N TYR A 159 -5.71 11.41 -2.53
CA TYR A 159 -6.13 12.78 -2.23
C TYR A 159 -6.00 13.69 -3.46
N ALA A 160 -4.87 13.64 -4.15
CA ALA A 160 -4.64 14.42 -5.37
C ALA A 160 -5.65 14.05 -6.48
N ALA A 161 -5.95 12.77 -6.65
CA ALA A 161 -6.97 12.30 -7.58
C ALA A 161 -8.38 12.83 -7.22
N VAL A 162 -8.74 12.81 -5.93
CA VAL A 162 -10.00 13.43 -5.46
C VAL A 162 -10.03 14.95 -5.73
N ARG A 163 -8.89 15.64 -5.61
CA ARG A 163 -8.77 17.06 -5.95
C ARG A 163 -8.95 17.33 -7.45
N ALA A 164 -8.53 16.41 -8.31
CA ALA A 164 -8.76 16.52 -9.75
C ALA A 164 -10.26 16.50 -10.14
N LEU A 165 -11.14 16.03 -9.26
CA LEU A 165 -12.59 16.10 -9.44
C LEU A 165 -13.19 17.47 -9.09
N ASP A 166 -12.42 18.40 -8.53
CA ASP A 166 -12.87 19.77 -8.26
C ASP A 166 -13.08 20.55 -9.57
N GLU A 167 -13.83 21.64 -9.48
CA GLU A 167 -13.97 22.55 -10.61
C GLU A 167 -12.60 23.10 -11.02
N PRO A 168 -12.24 23.00 -12.31
CA PRO A 168 -10.95 23.46 -12.81
C PRO A 168 -10.86 24.99 -12.73
N ARG A 169 -9.64 25.47 -12.41
CA ARG A 169 -9.31 26.91 -12.46
C ARG A 169 -8.17 27.09 -13.43
N PRO A 170 -8.20 28.12 -14.29
CA PRO A 170 -7.09 28.41 -15.20
C PRO A 170 -5.77 28.62 -14.41
N VAL A 171 -4.69 28.05 -14.92
CA VAL A 171 -3.33 28.21 -14.37
C VAL A 171 -2.42 28.90 -15.39
N ALA A 172 -2.21 28.27 -16.55
CA ALA A 172 -1.39 28.84 -17.63
C ALA A 172 -1.72 28.14 -18.96
N GLY A 173 -1.93 28.91 -20.03
CA GLY A 173 -2.23 28.37 -21.35
C GLY A 173 -3.41 27.38 -21.35
N PRO A 174 -3.24 26.17 -21.92
CA PRO A 174 -4.30 25.16 -21.96
C PRO A 174 -4.43 24.38 -20.65
N PHE A 175 -3.57 24.64 -19.64
CA PHE A 175 -3.54 23.90 -18.38
C PHE A 175 -4.37 24.59 -17.31
N ASP A 176 -5.02 23.76 -16.50
CA ASP A 176 -5.81 24.16 -15.35
C ASP A 176 -5.36 23.40 -14.08
N THR A 177 -5.97 23.74 -12.95
CA THR A 177 -5.66 23.08 -11.66
C THR A 177 -5.94 21.59 -11.66
N ARG A 178 -6.86 21.10 -12.49
CA ARG A 178 -7.15 19.67 -12.65
C ARG A 178 -5.94 18.95 -13.22
N HIS A 179 -5.34 19.46 -14.28
CA HIS A 179 -4.17 18.86 -14.91
C HIS A 179 -2.98 18.76 -13.93
N ALA A 180 -2.78 19.80 -13.10
CA ALA A 180 -1.76 19.78 -12.05
C ALA A 180 -2.02 18.68 -11.01
N TRP A 181 -3.28 18.49 -10.57
CA TRP A 181 -3.62 17.43 -9.62
C TRP A 181 -3.52 16.03 -10.26
N ILE A 182 -3.88 15.86 -11.53
CA ILE A 182 -3.70 14.62 -12.29
C ILE A 182 -2.22 14.26 -12.37
N ALA A 183 -1.38 15.21 -12.81
CA ALA A 183 0.07 14.99 -12.88
C ALA A 183 0.66 14.69 -11.49
N GLY A 184 0.28 15.44 -10.47
CA GLY A 184 0.72 15.22 -9.09
C GLY A 184 0.35 13.83 -8.56
N ALA A 185 -0.89 13.37 -8.79
CA ALA A 185 -1.31 12.02 -8.43
C ALA A 185 -0.50 10.94 -9.17
N ALA A 186 -0.27 11.13 -10.48
CA ALA A 186 0.45 10.19 -11.31
C ALA A 186 1.95 10.11 -10.95
N VAL A 187 2.58 11.24 -10.68
CA VAL A 187 3.97 11.30 -10.15
C VAL A 187 4.05 10.57 -8.81
N THR A 188 3.12 10.88 -7.89
CA THR A 188 3.16 10.31 -6.54
C THR A 188 2.97 8.80 -6.56
N ILE A 189 2.04 8.25 -7.37
CA ILE A 189 1.85 6.79 -7.45
C ILE A 189 3.01 6.10 -8.17
N ALA A 190 3.67 6.77 -9.13
CA ALA A 190 4.87 6.26 -9.78
C ALA A 190 6.06 6.23 -8.81
N VAL A 191 6.23 7.26 -7.96
CA VAL A 191 7.23 7.26 -6.87
C VAL A 191 6.92 6.16 -5.85
N ALA A 192 5.63 5.86 -5.57
CA ALA A 192 5.28 4.71 -4.76
C ALA A 192 5.78 3.39 -5.39
N GLY A 193 5.84 3.30 -6.73
CA GLY A 193 6.45 2.18 -7.45
C GLY A 193 7.97 2.05 -7.20
N TRP A 194 8.68 3.15 -6.93
CA TRP A 194 10.08 3.11 -6.51
C TRP A 194 10.25 2.55 -5.10
N VAL A 195 9.27 2.78 -4.22
CA VAL A 195 9.27 2.28 -2.85
C VAL A 195 8.91 0.79 -2.81
N ARG A 196 7.89 0.39 -3.57
CA ARG A 196 7.44 -1.01 -3.68
C ARG A 196 6.91 -1.30 -5.09
N ALA A 197 7.37 -2.39 -5.67
CA ALA A 197 6.99 -2.81 -7.04
C ALA A 197 5.48 -2.89 -7.27
N ILE A 198 4.70 -3.20 -6.22
CA ILE A 198 3.23 -3.25 -6.25
C ILE A 198 2.59 -1.89 -6.64
N GLY A 199 3.31 -0.77 -6.51
CA GLY A 199 2.87 0.54 -6.96
C GLY A 199 2.78 0.69 -8.48
N VAL A 200 3.55 -0.08 -9.23
CA VAL A 200 3.61 0.05 -10.70
C VAL A 200 2.28 -0.31 -11.38
N PRO A 201 1.62 -1.44 -11.10
CA PRO A 201 0.31 -1.72 -11.65
C PRO A 201 -0.77 -0.70 -11.25
N LEU A 202 -0.64 -0.04 -10.10
CA LEU A 202 -1.57 1.02 -9.68
C LEU A 202 -1.51 2.23 -10.62
N ILE A 203 -0.40 2.48 -11.30
CA ILE A 203 -0.30 3.54 -12.32
C ILE A 203 -1.40 3.35 -13.38
N ALA A 204 -1.56 2.14 -13.89
CA ALA A 204 -2.58 1.82 -14.89
C ALA A 204 -4.00 2.06 -14.33
N LEU A 205 -4.25 1.70 -13.08
CA LEU A 205 -5.52 1.98 -12.40
C LEU A 205 -5.81 3.48 -12.36
N PHE A 206 -4.84 4.32 -11.97
CA PHE A 206 -5.01 5.77 -11.90
C PHE A 206 -5.22 6.38 -13.29
N VAL A 207 -4.45 5.97 -14.31
CA VAL A 207 -4.62 6.42 -15.71
C VAL A 207 -6.03 6.12 -16.21
N LEU A 208 -6.51 4.88 -16.03
CA LEU A 208 -7.87 4.48 -16.40
C LEU A 208 -8.92 5.26 -15.61
N TRP A 209 -8.72 5.44 -14.32
CA TRP A 209 -9.65 6.19 -13.50
C TRP A 209 -9.77 7.65 -13.97
N PHE A 210 -8.68 8.34 -14.32
CA PHE A 210 -8.72 9.69 -14.86
C PHE A 210 -9.42 9.78 -16.22
N ALA A 211 -9.33 8.72 -17.03
CA ALA A 211 -10.06 8.64 -18.31
C ALA A 211 -11.59 8.63 -18.11
N PHE A 212 -12.08 8.09 -16.99
CA PHE A 212 -13.54 7.91 -16.78
C PHE A 212 -14.13 8.86 -15.73
N ALA A 213 -13.39 9.17 -14.66
CA ALA A 213 -13.91 9.90 -13.50
C ALA A 213 -14.05 11.41 -13.73
N CYS A 214 -13.15 12.02 -14.51
CA CYS A 214 -13.18 13.44 -14.78
C CYS A 214 -14.27 13.78 -15.81
N PRO A 215 -15.15 14.76 -15.52
CA PRO A 215 -16.18 15.18 -16.47
C PRO A 215 -15.55 15.86 -17.68
N GLY A 216 -16.17 15.71 -18.85
CA GLY A 216 -15.72 16.34 -20.08
C GLY A 216 -15.98 15.49 -21.33
N SER A 217 -15.61 16.06 -22.49
CA SER A 217 -15.64 15.35 -23.78
C SER A 217 -14.66 14.18 -23.80
N TRP A 218 -14.81 13.27 -24.78
CA TRP A 218 -13.88 12.14 -24.94
C TRP A 218 -12.43 12.61 -25.15
N ARG A 219 -12.23 13.76 -25.84
CA ARG A 219 -10.90 14.39 -26.02
C ARG A 219 -10.28 14.84 -24.70
N SER A 220 -11.09 15.47 -23.83
CA SER A 220 -10.65 15.84 -22.48
C SER A 220 -10.30 14.63 -21.61
N ARG A 221 -11.07 13.56 -21.71
CA ARG A 221 -10.81 12.29 -21.00
C ARG A 221 -9.50 11.66 -21.45
N LEU A 222 -9.24 11.60 -22.76
CA LEU A 222 -7.97 11.13 -23.30
C LEU A 222 -6.81 12.03 -22.90
N ALA A 223 -6.99 13.36 -22.89
CA ALA A 223 -5.96 14.29 -22.42
C ALA A 223 -5.61 14.06 -20.95
N ASN A 224 -6.61 13.88 -20.07
CA ASN A 224 -6.40 13.58 -18.65
C ASN A 224 -5.63 12.26 -18.45
N ALA A 225 -6.02 11.19 -19.16
CA ALA A 225 -5.31 9.91 -19.14
C ALA A 225 -3.87 10.05 -19.71
N GLY A 226 -3.70 10.81 -20.77
CA GLY A 226 -2.40 11.11 -21.39
C GLY A 226 -1.46 11.86 -20.44
N ILE A 227 -1.97 12.89 -19.75
CA ILE A 227 -1.19 13.64 -18.73
C ILE A 227 -0.74 12.68 -17.61
N ALA A 228 -1.66 11.85 -17.10
CA ALA A 228 -1.32 10.89 -16.05
C ALA A 228 -0.29 9.88 -16.54
N ALA A 229 -0.48 9.31 -17.74
CA ALA A 229 0.45 8.33 -18.31
C ALA A 229 1.84 8.92 -18.55
N LEU A 230 1.93 10.12 -19.14
CA LEU A 230 3.19 10.79 -19.41
C LEU A 230 3.93 11.18 -18.12
N ALA A 231 3.21 11.71 -17.13
CA ALA A 231 3.80 12.08 -15.85
C ALA A 231 4.36 10.85 -15.09
N ALA A 232 3.60 9.75 -15.06
CA ALA A 232 4.05 8.50 -14.45
C ALA A 232 5.20 7.86 -15.24
N ALA A 233 5.12 7.86 -16.59
CA ALA A 233 6.17 7.33 -17.46
C ALA A 233 7.51 8.07 -17.26
N ALA A 234 7.47 9.39 -17.13
CA ALA A 234 8.68 10.18 -16.87
C ALA A 234 9.38 9.72 -15.58
N VAL A 235 8.64 9.49 -14.50
CA VAL A 235 9.17 8.98 -13.23
C VAL A 235 9.70 7.55 -13.37
N MET A 236 8.94 6.66 -14.02
CA MET A 236 9.38 5.26 -14.19
C MET A 236 10.60 5.13 -15.10
N LEU A 237 10.64 5.91 -16.20
CA LEU A 237 11.80 5.93 -17.09
C LEU A 237 13.05 6.48 -16.39
N SER A 238 12.91 7.46 -15.49
CA SER A 238 14.01 7.93 -14.66
C SER A 238 14.56 6.80 -13.77
N TYR A 239 13.66 5.98 -13.15
CA TYR A 239 14.07 4.80 -12.39
C TYR A 239 14.84 3.80 -13.28
N PHE A 240 14.27 3.43 -14.43
CA PHE A 240 14.88 2.45 -15.34
C PHE A 240 16.23 2.93 -15.87
N GLY A 241 16.35 4.24 -16.14
CA GLY A 241 17.63 4.84 -16.55
C GLY A 241 18.69 4.80 -15.45
N LEU A 242 18.30 5.11 -14.19
CA LEU A 242 19.19 4.99 -13.04
C LEU A 242 19.62 3.53 -12.79
N HIS A 243 18.66 2.59 -12.85
CA HIS A 243 18.95 1.17 -12.71
C HIS A 243 19.90 0.68 -13.80
N ALA A 244 19.62 1.03 -15.06
CA ALA A 244 20.49 0.65 -16.18
C ALA A 244 21.90 1.25 -16.06
N SER A 245 22.03 2.49 -15.53
CA SER A 245 23.34 3.10 -15.33
C SER A 245 24.14 2.42 -14.21
N ALA A 246 23.48 1.82 -13.24
CA ALA A 246 24.11 1.15 -12.10
C ALA A 246 24.43 -0.33 -12.39
N THR A 247 23.51 -1.06 -13.05
CA THR A 247 23.59 -2.52 -13.20
C THR A 247 23.66 -2.99 -14.66
N GLY A 248 23.38 -2.09 -15.62
CA GLY A 248 23.21 -2.46 -17.04
C GLY A 248 21.80 -2.95 -17.39
N TYR A 249 20.90 -3.14 -16.40
CA TYR A 249 19.56 -3.66 -16.60
C TYR A 249 18.50 -2.54 -16.68
N PHE A 250 17.80 -2.44 -17.81
CA PHE A 250 16.74 -1.47 -18.01
C PHE A 250 15.37 -2.05 -17.58
N GLY A 251 14.98 -1.84 -16.32
CA GLY A 251 13.74 -2.38 -15.77
C GLY A 251 13.58 -2.10 -14.28
N LEU A 252 12.56 -2.69 -13.68
CA LEU A 252 12.24 -2.50 -12.26
C LEU A 252 13.04 -3.45 -11.35
N SER A 253 13.17 -4.72 -11.76
CA SER A 253 13.80 -5.81 -11.01
C SER A 253 14.32 -6.85 -11.99
N GLU A 254 15.51 -7.38 -11.71
CA GLU A 254 16.14 -8.43 -12.51
C GLU A 254 15.61 -9.82 -12.19
N ALA A 255 14.71 -9.95 -11.21
CA ALA A 255 14.16 -11.22 -10.73
C ALA A 255 12.65 -11.40 -10.98
N SER A 256 12.09 -10.70 -11.97
CA SER A 256 10.65 -10.79 -12.29
C SER A 256 10.21 -12.19 -12.72
N GLY A 257 11.05 -12.91 -13.45
CA GLY A 257 10.81 -14.30 -13.83
C GLY A 257 10.81 -15.25 -12.63
N TRP A 258 11.69 -15.03 -11.67
CA TRP A 258 11.71 -15.75 -10.39
C TRP A 258 10.41 -15.56 -9.62
N ALA A 259 9.93 -14.33 -9.51
CA ALA A 259 8.67 -14.04 -8.83
C ALA A 259 7.49 -14.75 -9.51
N LEU A 260 7.40 -14.67 -10.84
CA LEU A 260 6.34 -15.33 -11.60
C LEU A 260 6.43 -16.86 -11.54
N TYR A 261 7.66 -17.41 -11.61
CA TYR A 261 7.88 -18.84 -11.45
C TYR A 261 7.43 -19.31 -10.07
N SER A 262 7.82 -18.64 -9.01
CA SER A 262 7.42 -19.02 -7.65
C SER A 262 5.89 -19.08 -7.52
N ARG A 263 5.17 -18.19 -8.17
CA ARG A 263 3.70 -18.15 -8.18
C ARG A 263 3.10 -19.34 -8.93
N VAL A 264 3.74 -19.80 -10.00
CA VAL A 264 3.18 -20.79 -10.91
C VAL A 264 3.61 -22.22 -10.55
N ALA A 265 4.80 -22.40 -10.01
CA ALA A 265 5.39 -23.71 -9.71
C ALA A 265 4.49 -24.64 -8.86
N PRO A 266 3.74 -24.15 -7.83
CA PRO A 266 2.87 -25.00 -7.04
C PRO A 266 1.84 -25.79 -7.86
N PHE A 267 1.35 -25.26 -8.97
CA PHE A 267 0.34 -25.91 -9.80
C PHE A 267 0.82 -26.34 -11.19
N ALA A 268 2.05 -25.98 -11.59
CA ALA A 268 2.54 -26.27 -12.94
C ALA A 268 2.62 -27.77 -13.23
N ASP A 269 1.77 -28.25 -14.14
CA ASP A 269 1.78 -29.60 -14.65
C ASP A 269 2.36 -29.61 -16.06
N CYS A 270 3.59 -30.12 -16.20
CA CYS A 270 4.31 -30.18 -17.48
C CYS A 270 3.68 -31.11 -18.52
N SER A 271 2.68 -31.92 -18.15
CA SER A 271 1.90 -32.67 -19.16
C SER A 271 0.99 -31.74 -19.97
N SER A 272 0.69 -30.54 -19.48
CA SER A 272 -0.23 -29.60 -20.10
C SER A 272 0.47 -28.57 -21.01
N PHE A 273 1.80 -28.47 -21.00
CA PHE A 273 2.57 -27.57 -21.85
C PHE A 273 3.97 -28.12 -22.13
N ASP A 274 4.64 -27.60 -23.15
CA ASP A 274 6.03 -27.94 -23.45
C ASP A 274 6.98 -26.97 -22.73
N PRO A 275 7.75 -27.45 -21.73
CA PRO A 275 8.68 -26.59 -20.99
C PRO A 275 9.76 -26.01 -21.92
N PRO A 276 10.21 -24.77 -21.70
CA PRO A 276 11.34 -24.21 -22.44
C PRO A 276 12.58 -25.07 -22.35
N GLU A 277 13.46 -24.95 -23.35
CA GLU A 277 14.73 -25.68 -23.38
C GLU A 277 15.54 -25.42 -22.10
N GLY A 278 16.11 -26.49 -21.54
CA GLY A 278 16.87 -26.42 -20.29
C GLY A 278 16.04 -26.37 -19.00
N THR A 279 14.70 -26.27 -19.07
CA THR A 279 13.84 -26.12 -17.87
C THR A 279 13.08 -27.41 -17.49
N ARG A 280 13.31 -28.53 -18.14
CA ARG A 280 12.62 -29.79 -17.80
C ARG A 280 12.84 -30.25 -16.35
N ALA A 281 13.96 -29.89 -15.74
CA ALA A 281 14.23 -30.17 -14.33
C ALA A 281 13.29 -29.44 -13.35
N LEU A 282 12.56 -28.44 -13.83
CA LEU A 282 11.52 -27.74 -13.05
C LEU A 282 10.20 -28.53 -12.99
N CYS A 283 10.06 -29.58 -13.83
CA CYS A 283 8.89 -30.42 -13.84
C CYS A 283 8.94 -31.44 -12.71
N GLU A 284 8.15 -31.22 -11.69
CA GLU A 284 8.13 -32.08 -10.50
C GLU A 284 7.20 -33.27 -10.66
N SER A 285 7.64 -34.45 -10.18
CA SER A 285 6.82 -35.65 -10.07
C SER A 285 5.87 -35.63 -8.88
N THR A 286 6.11 -34.72 -7.91
CA THR A 286 5.25 -34.56 -6.74
C THR A 286 3.84 -34.13 -7.17
N PRO A 287 2.78 -34.82 -6.71
CA PRO A 287 1.41 -34.42 -7.00
C PRO A 287 1.14 -32.98 -6.57
N VAL A 288 0.39 -32.21 -7.39
CA VAL A 288 0.09 -30.79 -7.15
C VAL A 288 -0.44 -30.54 -5.74
N ALA A 289 -1.32 -31.41 -5.23
CA ALA A 289 -1.91 -31.28 -3.89
C ALA A 289 -0.90 -31.43 -2.73
N ALA A 290 0.28 -31.99 -3.00
CA ALA A 290 1.33 -32.20 -2.01
C ALA A 290 2.51 -31.23 -2.15
N ARG A 291 2.46 -30.31 -3.12
CA ARG A 291 3.51 -29.31 -3.34
C ARG A 291 3.43 -28.18 -2.34
N PRO A 292 4.57 -27.63 -1.95
CA PRO A 292 4.63 -26.44 -1.09
C PRO A 292 4.07 -25.19 -1.78
N GLY A 293 3.82 -24.15 -1.00
CA GLY A 293 3.35 -22.86 -1.50
C GLY A 293 4.44 -22.06 -2.25
N PRO A 294 4.06 -20.92 -2.85
CA PRO A 294 4.95 -20.06 -3.65
C PRO A 294 6.24 -19.63 -2.94
N ASP A 295 6.21 -19.45 -1.61
CA ASP A 295 7.36 -19.04 -0.81
C ASP A 295 8.53 -20.04 -0.91
N PHE A 296 8.22 -21.33 -0.91
CA PHE A 296 9.22 -22.37 -1.09
C PHE A 296 9.97 -22.20 -2.41
N TYR A 297 9.22 -22.04 -3.50
CA TYR A 297 9.79 -21.98 -4.85
C TYR A 297 10.62 -20.71 -5.09
N GLY A 298 10.26 -19.61 -4.44
CA GLY A 298 10.98 -18.34 -4.57
C GLY A 298 12.19 -18.20 -3.65
N GLN A 299 12.14 -18.79 -2.43
CA GLN A 299 13.08 -18.41 -1.39
C GLN A 299 13.95 -19.58 -0.85
N GLN A 300 13.46 -20.82 -0.93
CA GLN A 300 14.21 -21.93 -0.35
C GLN A 300 15.39 -22.39 -1.20
N PRO A 301 16.55 -22.65 -0.58
CA PRO A 301 17.73 -23.17 -1.29
C PRO A 301 17.46 -24.49 -2.01
N ASP A 302 16.55 -25.31 -1.48
CA ASP A 302 16.19 -26.62 -2.04
C ASP A 302 15.14 -26.55 -3.13
N SER A 303 14.68 -25.35 -3.53
CA SER A 303 13.70 -25.22 -4.60
C SER A 303 14.27 -25.68 -5.95
N PRO A 304 13.43 -26.20 -6.86
CA PRO A 304 13.90 -26.67 -8.18
C PRO A 304 14.65 -25.60 -8.98
N ALA A 305 14.19 -24.35 -8.90
CA ALA A 305 14.83 -23.23 -9.60
C ALA A 305 16.23 -22.93 -9.04
N ARG A 306 16.37 -22.93 -7.70
CA ARG A 306 17.68 -22.73 -7.05
C ARG A 306 18.66 -23.85 -7.37
N ARG A 307 18.20 -25.09 -7.37
CA ARG A 307 19.03 -26.24 -7.78
C ARG A 307 19.46 -26.16 -9.24
N LEU A 308 18.63 -25.61 -10.11
CA LEU A 308 18.92 -25.55 -11.55
C LEU A 308 19.78 -24.35 -11.94
N PHE A 309 19.47 -23.17 -11.40
CA PHE A 309 20.08 -21.89 -11.81
C PHE A 309 20.94 -21.22 -10.72
N GLY A 310 20.86 -21.69 -9.48
CA GLY A 310 21.51 -21.01 -8.33
C GLY A 310 20.69 -19.82 -7.83
N GLU A 311 21.34 -18.68 -7.65
CA GLU A 311 20.69 -17.48 -7.11
C GLU A 311 20.15 -16.56 -8.21
N PRO A 312 19.07 -15.78 -7.94
CA PRO A 312 18.68 -14.69 -8.83
C PRO A 312 19.84 -13.72 -9.09
N PRO A 313 19.96 -13.16 -10.30
CA PRO A 313 19.01 -13.22 -11.43
C PRO A 313 19.24 -14.36 -12.41
N ALA A 314 20.14 -15.31 -12.12
CA ALA A 314 20.42 -16.42 -13.02
C ALA A 314 19.14 -17.17 -13.44
N GLY A 315 18.97 -17.48 -14.71
CA GLY A 315 17.79 -18.17 -15.24
C GLY A 315 16.49 -17.34 -15.24
N ASN A 316 16.55 -16.03 -15.00
CA ASN A 316 15.34 -15.20 -14.90
C ASN A 316 14.44 -15.28 -16.15
N GLU A 317 15.02 -15.24 -17.36
CA GLU A 317 14.25 -15.31 -18.60
C GLU A 317 13.60 -16.69 -18.78
N GLN A 318 14.37 -17.78 -18.53
CA GLN A 318 13.89 -19.15 -18.64
C GLN A 318 12.77 -19.44 -17.65
N LEU A 319 12.90 -18.97 -16.40
CA LEU A 319 11.86 -19.08 -15.36
C LEU A 319 10.62 -18.29 -15.73
N GLY A 320 10.78 -17.08 -16.26
CA GLY A 320 9.67 -16.26 -16.75
C GLY A 320 8.93 -16.90 -17.91
N GLU A 321 9.66 -17.50 -18.88
CA GLU A 321 9.07 -18.20 -20.02
C GLU A 321 8.35 -19.50 -19.58
N PHE A 322 8.97 -20.29 -18.67
CA PHE A 322 8.33 -21.47 -18.10
C PHE A 322 7.01 -21.10 -17.43
N ALA A 323 7.04 -20.08 -16.57
CA ALA A 323 5.87 -19.62 -15.84
C ALA A 323 4.77 -19.10 -16.77
N ARG A 324 5.13 -18.35 -17.81
CA ARG A 324 4.18 -17.85 -18.80
C ARG A 324 3.49 -18.98 -19.56
N ARG A 325 4.25 -20.01 -20.01
CA ARG A 325 3.67 -21.16 -20.69
C ARG A 325 2.75 -21.96 -19.79
N ALA A 326 3.16 -22.23 -18.54
CA ALA A 326 2.33 -22.95 -17.58
C ALA A 326 1.04 -22.17 -17.26
N LEU A 327 1.12 -20.86 -17.06
CA LEU A 327 -0.04 -20.00 -16.78
C LEU A 327 -1.04 -19.99 -17.95
N LEU A 328 -0.55 -19.88 -19.18
CA LEU A 328 -1.41 -19.88 -20.38
C LEU A 328 -2.07 -21.25 -20.62
N ALA A 329 -1.38 -22.34 -20.28
CA ALA A 329 -1.92 -23.69 -20.40
C ALA A 329 -2.90 -24.05 -19.28
N GLN A 330 -2.73 -23.46 -18.08
CA GLN A 330 -3.48 -23.83 -16.88
C GLN A 330 -4.14 -22.61 -16.18
N PRO A 331 -4.93 -21.78 -16.89
CA PRO A 331 -5.48 -20.54 -16.34
C PRO A 331 -6.45 -20.80 -15.17
N PHE A 332 -7.17 -21.92 -15.18
CA PHE A 332 -8.11 -22.25 -14.08
C PHE A 332 -7.39 -22.66 -12.80
N SER A 333 -6.28 -23.39 -12.90
CA SER A 333 -5.44 -23.71 -11.74
C SER A 333 -4.88 -22.44 -11.10
N TYR A 334 -4.36 -21.52 -11.93
CA TYR A 334 -3.91 -20.22 -11.48
C TYR A 334 -5.01 -19.40 -10.78
N LEU A 335 -6.20 -19.31 -11.37
CA LEU A 335 -7.33 -18.59 -10.79
C LEU A 335 -7.83 -19.23 -9.48
N SER A 336 -7.79 -20.57 -9.40
CA SER A 336 -8.12 -21.31 -8.18
C SER A 336 -7.16 -20.98 -7.03
N ASP A 337 -5.85 -20.98 -7.32
CA ASP A 337 -4.81 -20.67 -6.34
C ASP A 337 -4.88 -19.20 -5.91
N LEU A 338 -5.05 -18.28 -6.87
CA LEU A 338 -5.25 -16.87 -6.58
C LEU A 338 -6.50 -16.66 -5.72
N GLY A 339 -7.61 -17.35 -6.05
CA GLY A 339 -8.84 -17.29 -5.27
C GLY A 339 -8.66 -17.75 -3.82
N ARG A 340 -7.88 -18.83 -3.61
CA ARG A 340 -7.52 -19.32 -2.27
C ARG A 340 -6.74 -18.27 -1.48
N ASP A 341 -5.74 -17.65 -2.08
CA ASP A 341 -4.94 -16.60 -1.45
C ASP A 341 -5.77 -15.36 -1.13
N LEU A 342 -6.72 -14.98 -2.00
CA LEU A 342 -7.61 -13.85 -1.73
C LEU A 342 -8.55 -14.14 -0.55
N ILE A 343 -9.03 -15.38 -0.41
CA ILE A 343 -9.86 -15.79 0.73
C ILE A 343 -9.07 -15.73 2.04
N ARG A 344 -7.76 -16.03 2.01
CA ARG A 344 -6.89 -15.94 3.19
C ARG A 344 -6.84 -14.56 3.83
N TYR A 345 -7.07 -13.46 3.09
CA TYR A 345 -7.19 -12.14 3.70
C TYR A 345 -8.39 -11.99 4.63
N PHE A 346 -9.42 -12.81 4.48
CA PHE A 346 -10.65 -12.76 5.28
C PHE A 346 -10.72 -13.89 6.29
N HIS A 347 -9.97 -14.94 6.08
CA HIS A 347 -9.85 -16.10 6.96
C HIS A 347 -8.40 -16.59 6.92
N PRO A 348 -7.48 -15.92 7.63
CA PRO A 348 -6.08 -16.29 7.59
C PRO A 348 -5.88 -17.73 8.07
N THR A 349 -5.29 -18.53 7.21
CA THR A 349 -4.73 -19.83 7.56
C THR A 349 -3.25 -19.74 7.29
N PHE A 350 -2.42 -19.97 8.30
CA PHE A 350 -0.98 -19.99 8.14
C PHE A 350 -0.54 -21.43 7.91
N GLU A 351 0.08 -21.68 6.76
CA GLU A 351 0.71 -22.98 6.52
C GLU A 351 2.13 -22.96 7.14
N PRO A 352 2.62 -24.09 7.65
CA PRO A 352 3.96 -24.15 8.27
C PRO A 352 5.12 -23.68 7.38
N GLN A 353 4.88 -23.58 6.08
CA GLN A 353 5.86 -23.19 5.06
C GLN A 353 5.71 -21.73 4.59
N ASP A 354 4.77 -20.98 5.17
CA ASP A 354 4.54 -19.57 4.85
C ASP A 354 5.55 -18.68 5.57
N PHE A 355 6.63 -18.33 4.92
CA PHE A 355 7.60 -17.35 5.43
C PHE A 355 7.04 -15.94 5.59
N SER A 356 6.03 -15.60 4.83
CA SER A 356 5.41 -14.27 4.80
C SER A 356 4.21 -14.13 5.72
N GLY A 357 3.71 -15.23 6.27
CA GLY A 357 2.54 -15.26 7.15
C GLY A 357 2.85 -14.93 8.60
N VAL A 358 4.10 -15.02 8.97
CA VAL A 358 4.56 -14.78 10.33
C VAL A 358 4.89 -13.30 10.47
N GLY A 359 4.28 -12.64 11.43
CA GLY A 359 4.93 -11.46 11.91
C GLY A 359 4.33 -10.11 11.67
N LEU A 360 3.00 -10.03 11.70
CA LEU A 360 2.37 -8.82 12.23
C LEU A 360 2.04 -8.99 13.72
N GLU A 361 2.66 -9.97 14.39
CA GLU A 361 2.42 -10.24 15.80
C GLU A 361 3.59 -9.76 16.64
N LEU A 362 3.32 -8.77 17.49
CA LEU A 362 4.30 -8.24 18.45
C LEU A 362 4.89 -9.33 19.37
N LEU A 363 4.15 -10.41 19.63
CA LEU A 363 4.61 -11.56 20.41
C LEU A 363 5.81 -12.29 19.78
N ASP A 364 5.87 -12.40 18.47
CA ASP A 364 7.00 -13.04 17.79
C ASP A 364 8.31 -12.24 17.94
N VAL A 365 8.19 -10.94 18.18
CA VAL A 365 9.31 -10.05 18.43
C VAL A 365 9.87 -10.23 19.84
N ASN A 366 9.00 -10.54 20.81
CA ASN A 366 9.33 -10.72 22.22
C ASN A 366 10.18 -11.98 22.53
N ARG A 367 10.41 -12.88 21.56
CA ARG A 367 11.26 -14.06 21.72
C ARG A 367 12.75 -13.74 21.84
N ARG A 368 13.13 -12.47 21.70
CA ARG A 368 14.51 -12.02 21.77
C ARG A 368 14.82 -11.47 23.16
N ALA A 369 15.90 -11.96 23.76
CA ALA A 369 16.36 -11.46 25.05
C ALA A 369 16.82 -9.98 24.92
N PRO A 370 16.55 -9.12 25.91
CA PRO A 370 17.15 -7.80 26.00
C PRO A 370 18.67 -7.85 25.90
N GLY A 371 19.30 -6.88 25.25
CA GLY A 371 20.74 -6.84 25.05
C GLY A 371 21.26 -7.81 23.98
N THR A 372 20.37 -8.50 23.23
CA THR A 372 20.79 -9.29 22.07
C THR A 372 21.26 -8.36 20.95
N GLU A 373 22.41 -8.66 20.36
CA GLU A 373 22.96 -7.94 19.22
C GLU A 373 21.94 -7.90 18.07
N LEU A 374 21.72 -6.74 17.47
CA LEU A 374 20.86 -6.59 16.30
C LEU A 374 21.39 -7.49 15.18
N PRO A 375 20.53 -8.31 14.52
CA PRO A 375 20.98 -9.21 13.46
C PRO A 375 21.71 -8.49 12.33
N LEU A 376 21.46 -7.19 12.17
CA LEU A 376 22.05 -6.32 11.17
C LEU A 376 23.31 -5.59 11.63
N ALA A 377 23.68 -5.60 12.92
CA ALA A 377 24.87 -4.92 13.40
C ALA A 377 26.13 -5.36 12.62
N ARG A 378 26.21 -6.67 12.27
CA ARG A 378 27.29 -7.22 11.44
C ARG A 378 27.21 -6.81 9.97
N ILE A 379 25.99 -6.65 9.42
CA ILE A 379 25.77 -6.28 8.00
C ILE A 379 25.96 -4.78 7.82
N LEU A 380 25.52 -4.00 8.81
CA LEU A 380 25.55 -2.55 8.76
C LEU A 380 26.90 -1.94 9.13
N ASN A 381 27.77 -2.74 9.80
CA ASN A 381 29.17 -2.37 10.09
C ASN A 381 29.34 -0.93 10.60
N GLY A 382 28.49 -0.51 11.56
CA GLY A 382 28.49 0.84 12.12
C GLY A 382 27.76 1.91 11.30
N TYR A 383 26.92 1.53 10.34
CA TYR A 383 26.06 2.47 9.61
C TYR A 383 25.04 3.13 10.52
N TYR A 384 24.47 2.40 11.49
CA TYR A 384 23.70 2.94 12.60
C TYR A 384 24.45 2.76 13.90
N ASP A 385 24.29 3.70 14.84
CA ASP A 385 24.94 3.68 16.15
C ASP A 385 24.37 2.58 17.08
N ASP A 386 23.10 2.17 16.87
CA ASP A 386 22.41 1.20 17.71
C ASP A 386 22.77 -0.22 17.31
N ASP A 387 23.26 -1.02 18.25
CA ASP A 387 23.70 -2.40 18.04
C ASP A 387 22.95 -3.44 18.86
N THR A 388 22.10 -3.02 19.82
CA THR A 388 21.39 -3.92 20.75
C THR A 388 19.90 -3.63 20.84
N TYR A 389 19.11 -4.66 21.22
CA TYR A 389 17.69 -4.50 21.53
C TYR A 389 17.46 -4.17 23.01
N GLU A 390 16.55 -3.23 23.27
CA GLU A 390 15.95 -3.00 24.56
C GLU A 390 14.46 -3.38 24.50
N ILE A 391 14.07 -4.42 25.23
CA ILE A 391 12.69 -4.94 25.22
C ILE A 391 12.16 -4.94 26.66
N ASP A 392 11.04 -4.25 26.88
CA ASP A 392 10.32 -4.22 28.16
C ASP A 392 9.11 -5.17 28.13
N GLY A 393 8.66 -5.63 29.31
CA GLY A 393 7.45 -6.43 29.49
C GLY A 393 6.16 -5.81 28.97
N GLY A 394 6.16 -4.51 28.67
CA GLY A 394 5.05 -3.82 27.97
C GLY A 394 4.69 -4.37 26.59
N VAL A 395 5.62 -5.10 25.94
CA VAL A 395 5.40 -5.73 24.63
C VAL A 395 4.26 -6.75 24.69
N GLU A 396 4.13 -7.54 25.76
CA GLU A 396 3.03 -8.52 25.92
C GLU A 396 1.67 -7.80 25.95
N THR A 397 1.57 -6.71 26.70
CA THR A 397 0.34 -5.90 26.75
C THR A 397 -0.01 -5.29 25.38
N LEU A 398 0.99 -4.86 24.62
CA LEU A 398 0.78 -4.33 23.26
C LEU A 398 0.39 -5.43 22.29
N ALA A 399 0.90 -6.64 22.46
CA ALA A 399 0.50 -7.80 21.66
C ALA A 399 -0.97 -8.18 21.89
N ASP A 400 -1.43 -8.20 23.14
CA ASP A 400 -2.83 -8.43 23.49
C ASP A 400 -3.74 -7.33 22.91
N LEU A 401 -3.27 -6.07 22.96
CA LEU A 401 -3.98 -4.93 22.37
C LEU A 401 -4.02 -5.01 20.84
N GLN A 402 -3.02 -5.63 20.19
CA GLN A 402 -2.98 -5.74 18.74
C GLN A 402 -4.17 -6.53 18.20
N ASP A 403 -4.63 -7.57 18.90
CA ASP A 403 -5.82 -8.33 18.52
C ASP A 403 -7.10 -7.50 18.56
N VAL A 404 -7.14 -6.48 19.39
CA VAL A 404 -8.30 -5.56 19.52
C VAL A 404 -8.16 -4.37 18.58
N LEU A 405 -6.95 -3.79 18.49
CA LEU A 405 -6.66 -2.58 17.71
C LEU A 405 -6.06 -2.93 16.34
N ARG A 406 -6.75 -3.75 15.58
CA ARG A 406 -6.43 -4.08 14.19
C ARG A 406 -7.69 -4.07 13.32
N VAL A 407 -7.51 -3.92 12.02
CA VAL A 407 -8.61 -4.16 11.08
C VAL A 407 -8.73 -5.67 10.86
N HIS A 408 -9.48 -6.31 11.76
CA HIS A 408 -9.63 -7.77 11.75
C HIS A 408 -10.10 -8.29 10.38
N PRO A 409 -9.63 -9.44 9.89
CA PRO A 409 -9.99 -10.02 8.58
C PRO A 409 -11.50 -10.08 8.30
N LYS A 410 -12.31 -10.51 9.28
CA LYS A 410 -13.79 -10.54 9.13
C LYS A 410 -14.38 -9.13 9.00
N LEU A 411 -13.83 -8.15 9.72
CA LEU A 411 -14.25 -6.75 9.62
C LEU A 411 -13.89 -6.18 8.23
N LEU A 412 -12.75 -6.58 7.67
CA LEU A 412 -12.32 -6.17 6.33
C LEU A 412 -13.35 -6.59 5.26
N LEU A 413 -13.89 -7.82 5.34
CA LEU A 413 -14.95 -8.29 4.46
C LEU A 413 -16.23 -7.46 4.60
N ILE A 414 -16.67 -7.20 5.84
CA ILE A 414 -17.83 -6.34 6.12
C ILE A 414 -17.61 -4.95 5.53
N CYS A 415 -16.42 -4.39 5.69
CA CYS A 415 -16.07 -3.09 5.14
C CYS A 415 -16.14 -3.08 3.59
N LEU A 416 -15.67 -4.12 2.92
CA LEU A 416 -15.80 -4.25 1.46
C LEU A 416 -17.27 -4.32 1.02
N LEU A 417 -18.11 -5.06 1.73
CA LEU A 417 -19.53 -5.15 1.43
C LEU A 417 -20.26 -3.81 1.64
N LEU A 418 -19.97 -3.09 2.72
CA LEU A 418 -20.53 -1.77 2.98
C LEU A 418 -20.07 -0.74 1.94
N GLY A 419 -18.79 -0.72 1.60
CA GLY A 419 -18.24 0.15 0.56
C GLY A 419 -18.86 -0.15 -0.82
N GLY A 420 -18.97 -1.43 -1.17
CA GLY A 420 -19.64 -1.90 -2.40
C GLY A 420 -21.12 -1.52 -2.44
N GLY A 421 -21.86 -1.71 -1.34
CA GLY A 421 -23.23 -1.24 -1.22
C GLY A 421 -23.37 0.28 -1.36
N GLY A 422 -22.40 1.03 -0.85
CA GLY A 422 -22.33 2.47 -1.02
C GLY A 422 -22.20 2.90 -2.48
N LEU A 423 -21.50 2.14 -3.33
CA LEU A 423 -21.38 2.42 -4.78
C LEU A 423 -22.72 2.43 -5.51
N LEU A 424 -23.69 1.64 -5.06
CA LEU A 424 -25.03 1.58 -5.64
C LEU A 424 -25.84 2.87 -5.38
N LEU A 425 -25.53 3.56 -4.27
CA LEU A 425 -26.21 4.78 -3.84
C LEU A 425 -25.45 6.04 -4.20
N ALA A 426 -24.15 5.97 -4.29
CA ALA A 426 -23.29 7.11 -4.59
C ALA A 426 -23.48 7.62 -6.02
N ARG A 427 -23.40 8.94 -6.21
CA ARG A 427 -23.51 9.62 -7.51
C ARG A 427 -22.37 10.62 -7.69
N GLY A 428 -22.08 10.95 -8.94
CA GLY A 428 -21.12 11.97 -9.31
C GLY A 428 -19.74 11.76 -8.68
N ARG A 429 -19.21 12.80 -8.08
CA ARG A 429 -17.89 12.84 -7.45
C ARG A 429 -17.71 11.79 -6.34
N LEU A 430 -18.73 11.60 -5.49
CA LEU A 430 -18.68 10.64 -4.40
C LEU A 430 -18.56 9.19 -4.91
N ARG A 431 -19.27 8.85 -5.99
CA ARG A 431 -19.18 7.54 -6.64
C ARG A 431 -17.76 7.26 -7.15
N TRP A 432 -17.17 8.23 -7.86
CA TRP A 432 -15.83 8.08 -8.39
C TRP A 432 -14.76 8.01 -7.29
N GLY A 433 -14.95 8.74 -6.19
CA GLY A 433 -14.10 8.60 -5.00
C GLY A 433 -14.18 7.21 -4.38
N LEU A 434 -15.40 6.66 -4.22
CA LEU A 434 -15.60 5.27 -3.73
C LEU A 434 -14.98 4.23 -4.67
N VAL A 435 -15.14 4.40 -5.99
CA VAL A 435 -14.49 3.51 -6.98
C VAL A 435 -12.99 3.52 -6.79
N LEU A 436 -12.38 4.71 -6.65
CA LEU A 436 -10.93 4.82 -6.49
C LEU A 436 -10.44 4.16 -5.20
N LEU A 437 -11.08 4.44 -4.06
CA LEU A 437 -10.74 3.86 -2.76
C LEU A 437 -10.80 2.33 -2.81
N LEU A 438 -11.91 1.76 -3.28
CA LEU A 438 -12.10 0.31 -3.35
C LEU A 438 -11.17 -0.34 -4.37
N ALA A 439 -11.05 0.23 -5.58
CA ALA A 439 -10.22 -0.35 -6.63
C ALA A 439 -8.73 -0.32 -6.26
N SER A 440 -8.25 0.76 -5.63
CA SER A 440 -6.87 0.81 -5.15
C SER A 440 -6.60 -0.22 -4.05
N ALA A 441 -7.51 -0.34 -3.09
CA ALA A 441 -7.39 -1.32 -2.01
C ALA A 441 -7.44 -2.77 -2.52
N LEU A 442 -8.40 -3.09 -3.39
CA LEU A 442 -8.50 -4.41 -4.00
C LEU A 442 -7.28 -4.73 -4.87
N ALA A 443 -6.78 -3.75 -5.63
CA ALA A 443 -5.56 -3.94 -6.41
C ALA A 443 -4.36 -4.28 -5.52
N MET A 444 -4.21 -3.63 -4.37
CA MET A 444 -3.18 -3.97 -3.38
C MET A 444 -3.27 -5.42 -2.91
N MET A 445 -4.48 -5.88 -2.61
CA MET A 445 -4.70 -7.26 -2.13
C MET A 445 -4.55 -8.30 -3.24
N VAL A 446 -4.79 -7.93 -4.51
CA VAL A 446 -4.75 -8.88 -5.65
C VAL A 446 -3.37 -8.96 -6.29
N ILE A 447 -2.67 -7.84 -6.49
CA ILE A 447 -1.45 -7.79 -7.31
C ILE A 447 -0.34 -8.67 -6.73
N ALA A 448 -0.07 -8.60 -5.43
CA ALA A 448 1.01 -9.36 -4.82
C ALA A 448 0.79 -10.89 -4.93
N PRO A 449 -0.35 -11.48 -4.49
CA PRO A 449 -0.57 -12.90 -4.69
C PRO A 449 -0.74 -13.29 -6.16
N ALA A 450 -1.15 -12.38 -7.06
CA ALA A 450 -1.23 -12.67 -8.48
C ALA A 450 0.15 -12.76 -9.14
N THR A 451 1.15 -12.04 -8.68
CA THR A 451 2.46 -11.93 -9.35
C THR A 451 3.61 -12.59 -8.61
N ALA A 452 3.46 -12.86 -7.32
CA ALA A 452 4.50 -13.45 -6.48
C ALA A 452 3.89 -14.29 -5.35
N ILE A 453 3.84 -13.75 -4.14
CA ILE A 453 3.43 -14.46 -2.92
C ILE A 453 2.33 -13.72 -2.18
N TRP A 454 1.52 -14.46 -1.41
CA TRP A 454 0.58 -13.88 -0.47
C TRP A 454 1.29 -13.45 0.82
N SER A 455 0.89 -12.34 1.40
CA SER A 455 1.27 -11.95 2.75
C SER A 455 0.18 -11.11 3.40
N ALA A 456 -0.12 -11.34 4.67
CA ALA A 456 -1.08 -10.56 5.45
C ALA A 456 -0.74 -9.06 5.48
N ARG A 457 0.56 -8.72 5.45
CA ARG A 457 1.06 -7.33 5.47
C ARG A 457 0.56 -6.48 4.27
N TYR A 458 0.22 -7.11 3.13
CA TYR A 458 -0.31 -6.38 1.97
C TYR A 458 -1.74 -5.85 2.17
N ALA A 459 -2.48 -6.38 3.15
CA ALA A 459 -3.78 -5.84 3.53
C ALA A 459 -3.66 -4.57 4.38
N VAL A 460 -2.52 -4.30 5.02
CA VAL A 460 -2.35 -3.13 5.91
C VAL A 460 -2.48 -1.82 5.14
N PRO A 461 -1.76 -1.56 4.02
CA PRO A 461 -1.96 -0.36 3.21
C PRO A 461 -3.37 -0.23 2.61
N ALA A 462 -4.06 -1.36 2.38
CA ALA A 462 -5.41 -1.40 1.84
C ALA A 462 -6.49 -1.06 2.89
N SER A 463 -6.22 -1.30 4.18
CA SER A 463 -7.20 -1.20 5.27
C SER A 463 -7.80 0.21 5.40
N GLY A 464 -6.98 1.25 5.37
CA GLY A 464 -7.44 2.64 5.44
C GLY A 464 -8.43 3.01 4.33
N PRO A 465 -8.10 2.82 3.04
CA PRO A 465 -9.03 3.03 1.92
C PRO A 465 -10.30 2.16 1.99
N ILE A 466 -10.23 0.90 2.43
CA ILE A 466 -11.41 0.03 2.59
C ILE A 466 -12.33 0.55 3.69
N VAL A 467 -11.79 0.88 4.86
CA VAL A 467 -12.59 1.44 5.97
C VAL A 467 -13.17 2.80 5.60
N ALA A 468 -12.43 3.63 4.87
CA ALA A 468 -12.95 4.89 4.33
C ALA A 468 -14.16 4.68 3.42
N ALA A 469 -14.06 3.72 2.50
CA ALA A 469 -15.16 3.36 1.61
C ALA A 469 -16.36 2.78 2.37
N ALA A 470 -16.11 1.93 3.38
CA ALA A 470 -17.14 1.36 4.24
C ALA A 470 -17.88 2.43 5.04
N ALA A 471 -17.16 3.38 5.64
CA ALA A 471 -17.76 4.47 6.41
C ALA A 471 -18.63 5.39 5.53
N ILE A 472 -18.19 5.68 4.30
CA ILE A 472 -19.00 6.40 3.31
C ILE A 472 -20.23 5.56 2.93
N GLY A 473 -20.06 4.26 2.68
CA GLY A 473 -21.15 3.35 2.32
C GLY A 473 -22.20 3.26 3.42
N ALA A 474 -21.78 3.06 4.66
CA ALA A 474 -22.67 3.01 5.83
C ALA A 474 -23.44 4.34 6.02
N TRP A 475 -22.78 5.48 5.83
CA TRP A 475 -23.41 6.79 5.87
C TRP A 475 -24.52 6.94 4.81
N LEU A 476 -24.26 6.51 3.58
CA LEU A 476 -25.24 6.56 2.49
C LEU A 476 -26.42 5.62 2.72
N LEU A 477 -26.15 4.39 3.18
CA LEU A 477 -27.16 3.39 3.48
C LEU A 477 -28.08 3.87 4.63
N ALA A 478 -27.51 4.43 5.70
CA ALA A 478 -28.26 5.00 6.80
C ALA A 478 -29.12 6.21 6.38
N GLY A 479 -28.63 7.06 5.48
CA GLY A 479 -29.40 8.16 4.90
C GLY A 479 -30.62 7.66 4.15
N ARG A 480 -30.44 6.66 3.28
CA ARG A 480 -31.52 6.04 2.50
C ARG A 480 -32.57 5.36 3.37
N ALA A 481 -32.14 4.68 4.43
CA ALA A 481 -33.07 4.04 5.38
C ALA A 481 -33.94 5.08 6.10
N ARG A 482 -33.37 6.21 6.52
CA ARG A 482 -34.12 7.31 7.17
C ARG A 482 -35.15 7.95 6.24
N GLU A 483 -34.82 8.16 4.97
CA GLU A 483 -35.74 8.68 3.96
C GLU A 483 -36.95 7.75 3.84
N ARG A 484 -36.74 6.44 3.69
CA ARG A 484 -37.83 5.46 3.58
C ARG A 484 -38.70 5.40 4.84
N LEU A 485 -38.10 5.40 6.03
CA LEU A 485 -38.87 5.41 7.28
C LEU A 485 -39.68 6.70 7.45
N GLY A 486 -39.15 7.84 7.03
CA GLY A 486 -39.88 9.11 7.03
C GLY A 486 -41.06 9.15 6.04
N GLU A 487 -40.98 8.39 4.95
CA GLU A 487 -42.11 8.19 4.01
C GLU A 487 -43.21 7.33 4.64
N TYR A 488 -42.86 6.26 5.38
CA TYR A 488 -43.84 5.37 6.06
C TYR A 488 -44.54 6.07 7.24
N THR A 489 -43.90 7.03 7.90
CA THR A 489 -44.52 7.76 9.04
C THR A 489 -45.41 8.94 8.60
N ARG A 490 -45.43 9.27 7.30
CA ARG A 490 -46.27 10.34 6.73
C ARG A 490 -47.55 9.81 6.00
N CYS A 491 -47.66 8.49 5.84
CA CYS A 491 -48.87 7.80 5.42
C CYS A 491 -49.68 7.33 6.63
#